data_cec76a87bd7cd8efb55041fce7300885
#
_entry.id   cec76a87bd7cd8efb55041fce7300885
#
_cell.length_a   1.000
_cell.length_b   1.000
_cell.length_c   1.000
_cell.angle_alpha   90.00
_cell.angle_beta   90.00
_cell.angle_gamma   90.00
#
_symmetry.space_group_name_H-M   'P 1'
#
loop_
_entity.id
_entity.type
_entity.pdbx_description
1 polymer ?
#
loop_
_entity_poly.entity_id
_entity_poly.type
_entity_poly.pdbx_seq_one_letter_code
_entity_poly.pdbx_strand_id
1 'polypeptide(L)'
;MPLPRPGVPMEAPAIGPIVVAIRGPSRSGKTAMVCALIERLAPQGIRIGYAKRTHHGLDLPEKASGRVWAAGPAAMAIACPDRLQLTFPPGDGAAKTLIRSFPAEIDLVLLETHAPEPYPVVRSELIEAAEGEATLATWSLADLDGAADRAGGAIRELMPRDLELDRALRRARAAHGEHACAGLILGTRLARYAGQLLGIELPDREKRLVVRVEIDRCAADAIQAVTGCRPGKRTLRFVDYGKLAATFWDLRTGRAVRVAARGDLRERVGEAGEGRHAAQAAAYLAWPDEALFTVREVAEPLGELELPGPPRRRVMCGACGEEVADGREVLTAAGPRCRPCAAAG
;
A
#
# COMPACT_ATOMS: atom_id res chain seq x y z
N MET A 1 -9.23 26.59 4.53
CA MET A 1 -9.99 25.72 5.45
C MET A 1 -9.39 25.89 6.84
N PRO A 2 -10.17 26.11 7.90
CA PRO A 2 -9.62 26.17 9.25
C PRO A 2 -9.08 24.81 9.67
N LEU A 3 -7.92 24.82 10.35
CA LEU A 3 -7.28 23.64 10.93
C LEU A 3 -8.22 22.97 11.94
N PRO A 4 -8.28 21.63 12.03
CA PRO A 4 -9.04 20.95 13.07
C PRO A 4 -8.49 21.34 14.44
N ARG A 5 -9.39 21.57 15.41
CA ARG A 5 -9.08 22.00 16.77
C ARG A 5 -8.27 20.90 17.50
N PRO A 6 -7.25 21.24 18.29
CA PRO A 6 -6.55 20.29 19.14
C PRO A 6 -7.47 19.86 20.30
N GLY A 7 -7.61 18.56 20.54
CA GLY A 7 -8.33 18.10 21.73
C GLY A 7 -8.95 16.70 21.70
N VAL A 8 -8.85 15.94 20.63
CA VAL A 8 -9.27 14.53 20.63
C VAL A 8 -8.05 13.66 20.40
N PRO A 9 -7.79 12.64 21.23
CA PRO A 9 -6.72 11.66 20.93
C PRO A 9 -7.09 10.95 19.62
N MET A 10 -6.47 11.36 18.52
CA MET A 10 -6.63 10.65 17.27
C MET A 10 -5.69 9.46 17.30
N GLU A 11 -6.25 8.27 17.38
CA GLU A 11 -5.52 7.07 16.98
C GLU A 11 -5.02 7.26 15.52
N ALA A 12 -3.79 6.82 15.26
CA ALA A 12 -3.27 6.84 13.90
C ALA A 12 -4.27 6.10 12.99
N PRO A 13 -4.66 6.67 11.85
CA PRO A 13 -5.67 6.06 11.00
C PRO A 13 -5.23 4.64 10.63
N ALA A 14 -6.14 3.69 10.81
CA ALA A 14 -5.89 2.29 10.50
C ALA A 14 -5.66 2.16 8.98
N ILE A 15 -4.41 1.93 8.57
CA ILE A 15 -4.08 1.67 7.17
C ILE A 15 -4.35 0.19 6.89
N GLY A 16 -5.44 -0.09 6.21
CA GLY A 16 -5.89 -1.43 5.83
C GLY A 16 -7.20 -1.36 5.08
N PRO A 17 -7.69 -2.46 4.50
CA PRO A 17 -9.03 -2.47 3.92
C PRO A 17 -10.06 -2.21 5.03
N ILE A 18 -11.12 -1.48 4.69
CA ILE A 18 -12.31 -1.42 5.55
C ILE A 18 -12.93 -2.81 5.58
N VAL A 19 -13.29 -3.29 6.76
CA VAL A 19 -13.96 -4.58 6.92
C VAL A 19 -15.38 -4.33 7.40
N VAL A 20 -16.36 -4.90 6.70
CA VAL A 20 -17.77 -4.84 7.08
C VAL A 20 -18.31 -6.27 7.20
N ALA A 21 -18.83 -6.62 8.36
CA ALA A 21 -19.44 -7.91 8.60
C ALA A 21 -20.88 -7.96 8.04
N ILE A 22 -21.21 -9.04 7.33
CA ILE A 22 -22.58 -9.35 6.89
C ILE A 22 -23.08 -10.50 7.75
N ARG A 23 -23.86 -10.17 8.80
CA ARG A 23 -24.22 -11.09 9.87
C ARG A 23 -25.68 -11.49 9.84
N GLY A 24 -25.95 -12.78 9.92
CA GLY A 24 -27.30 -13.33 9.94
C GLY A 24 -27.31 -14.85 10.07
N PRO A 25 -28.47 -15.49 10.36
CA PRO A 25 -28.58 -16.93 10.43
C PRO A 25 -28.44 -17.59 9.05
N SER A 26 -28.39 -18.91 9.02
CA SER A 26 -28.41 -19.65 7.75
C SER A 26 -29.65 -19.32 6.94
N ARG A 27 -29.51 -19.22 5.63
CA ARG A 27 -30.61 -18.93 4.67
C ARG A 27 -31.31 -17.57 4.88
N SER A 28 -30.71 -16.62 5.61
CA SER A 28 -31.26 -15.26 5.80
C SER A 28 -31.02 -14.30 4.64
N GLY A 29 -30.39 -14.74 3.54
CA GLY A 29 -30.06 -13.88 2.41
C GLY A 29 -28.71 -13.16 2.50
N LYS A 30 -27.79 -13.57 3.39
CA LYS A 30 -26.45 -12.96 3.50
C LYS A 30 -25.72 -12.85 2.17
N THR A 31 -25.66 -13.94 1.43
CA THR A 31 -25.00 -13.98 0.13
C THR A 31 -25.66 -13.04 -0.88
N ALA A 32 -27.00 -12.95 -0.87
CA ALA A 32 -27.72 -11.98 -1.72
C ALA A 32 -27.40 -10.53 -1.34
N MET A 33 -27.30 -10.22 -0.05
CA MET A 33 -26.87 -8.90 0.45
C MET A 33 -25.44 -8.58 0.02
N VAL A 34 -24.51 -9.53 0.12
CA VAL A 34 -23.13 -9.38 -0.39
C VAL A 34 -23.13 -9.05 -1.88
N CYS A 35 -23.85 -9.82 -2.70
CA CYS A 35 -23.94 -9.56 -4.14
C CYS A 35 -24.51 -8.17 -4.44
N ALA A 36 -25.61 -7.80 -3.77
CA ALA A 36 -26.23 -6.49 -3.94
C ALA A 36 -25.31 -5.31 -3.55
N LEU A 37 -24.48 -5.47 -2.51
CA LEU A 37 -23.47 -4.48 -2.13
C LEU A 37 -22.32 -4.39 -3.14
N ILE A 38 -21.86 -5.52 -3.66
CA ILE A 38 -20.83 -5.53 -4.71
C ILE A 38 -21.32 -4.81 -5.96
N GLU A 39 -22.54 -5.11 -6.42
CA GLU A 39 -23.13 -4.48 -7.60
C GLU A 39 -23.27 -2.96 -7.47
N ARG A 40 -23.48 -2.45 -6.24
CA ARG A 40 -23.61 -1.01 -5.96
C ARG A 40 -22.28 -0.28 -5.80
N LEU A 41 -21.32 -0.92 -5.16
CA LEU A 41 -20.07 -0.28 -4.74
C LEU A 41 -18.94 -0.44 -5.74
N ALA A 42 -18.84 -1.58 -6.44
CA ALA A 42 -17.77 -1.81 -7.41
C ALA A 42 -17.76 -0.81 -8.59
N PRO A 43 -18.92 -0.39 -9.15
CA PRO A 43 -18.95 0.64 -10.20
C PRO A 43 -18.43 2.01 -9.74
N GLN A 44 -18.36 2.26 -8.44
CA GLN A 44 -17.79 3.48 -7.85
C GLN A 44 -16.27 3.43 -7.70
N GLY A 45 -15.60 2.41 -8.27
CA GLY A 45 -14.16 2.22 -8.22
C GLY A 45 -13.64 1.58 -6.92
N ILE A 46 -14.54 1.10 -6.05
CA ILE A 46 -14.19 0.38 -4.81
C ILE A 46 -13.83 -1.06 -5.18
N ARG A 47 -12.62 -1.50 -4.84
CA ARG A 47 -12.17 -2.89 -5.04
C ARG A 47 -12.56 -3.73 -3.83
N ILE A 48 -13.48 -4.67 -4.04
CA ILE A 48 -14.12 -5.42 -2.97
C ILE A 48 -13.55 -6.83 -2.90
N GLY A 49 -13.09 -7.21 -1.70
CA GLY A 49 -12.80 -8.58 -1.33
C GLY A 49 -14.00 -9.22 -0.63
N TYR A 50 -14.20 -10.50 -0.86
CA TYR A 50 -15.21 -11.28 -0.15
C TYR A 50 -14.53 -12.34 0.70
N ALA A 51 -14.92 -12.39 1.96
CA ALA A 51 -14.46 -13.37 2.92
C ALA A 51 -15.66 -14.08 3.55
N LYS A 52 -15.54 -15.37 3.79
CA LYS A 52 -16.60 -16.18 4.45
C LYS A 52 -16.00 -17.04 5.54
N ARG A 53 -16.60 -16.98 6.72
CA ARG A 53 -16.37 -17.98 7.78
C ARG A 53 -17.46 -19.04 7.70
N THR A 54 -17.06 -20.30 7.56
CA THR A 54 -17.97 -21.43 7.49
C THR A 54 -17.50 -22.54 8.41
N HIS A 55 -18.43 -23.25 9.02
CA HIS A 55 -18.17 -24.48 9.79
C HIS A 55 -18.23 -25.72 8.89
N HIS A 56 -18.68 -25.57 7.64
CA HIS A 56 -18.68 -26.65 6.66
C HIS A 56 -17.32 -26.74 6.00
N GLY A 57 -16.90 -27.96 5.64
CA GLY A 57 -15.72 -28.16 4.81
C GLY A 57 -15.84 -27.39 3.49
N LEU A 58 -14.72 -27.00 2.93
CA LEU A 58 -14.68 -26.48 1.55
C LEU A 58 -15.08 -27.60 0.61
N ASP A 59 -15.81 -27.29 -0.48
CA ASP A 59 -16.32 -28.26 -1.46
C ASP A 59 -15.20 -28.94 -2.28
N LEU A 60 -14.18 -29.48 -1.59
CA LEU A 60 -13.04 -30.15 -2.20
C LEU A 60 -13.01 -31.69 -2.04
N PRO A 61 -13.75 -32.34 -1.11
CA PRO A 61 -13.39 -33.68 -0.63
C PRO A 61 -13.49 -34.80 -1.69
N GLU A 62 -14.39 -34.68 -2.65
CA GLU A 62 -14.66 -35.76 -3.63
C GLU A 62 -13.84 -35.64 -4.91
N LYS A 63 -13.13 -34.54 -5.14
CA LYS A 63 -12.30 -34.31 -6.33
C LYS A 63 -10.83 -34.68 -6.07
N ALA A 64 -10.07 -34.80 -7.15
CA ALA A 64 -8.64 -35.06 -7.07
C ALA A 64 -7.89 -34.04 -6.16
N SER A 65 -8.30 -32.75 -6.21
CA SER A 65 -7.77 -31.69 -5.36
C SER A 65 -8.02 -31.91 -3.87
N GLY A 66 -9.19 -32.45 -3.47
CA GLY A 66 -9.48 -32.79 -2.08
C GLY A 66 -8.58 -33.90 -1.55
N ARG A 67 -8.29 -34.92 -2.35
CA ARG A 67 -7.36 -35.99 -2.00
C ARG A 67 -5.93 -35.47 -1.83
N VAL A 68 -5.50 -34.56 -2.69
CA VAL A 68 -4.19 -33.91 -2.59
C VAL A 68 -4.11 -33.07 -1.31
N TRP A 69 -5.17 -32.32 -1.00
CA TRP A 69 -5.21 -31.51 0.23
C TRP A 69 -5.16 -32.39 1.49
N ALA A 70 -5.88 -33.52 1.49
CA ALA A 70 -5.86 -34.47 2.59
C ALA A 70 -4.48 -35.12 2.82
N ALA A 71 -3.63 -35.16 1.79
CA ALA A 71 -2.24 -35.62 1.91
C ALA A 71 -1.30 -34.62 2.60
N GLY A 72 -1.78 -33.41 2.98
CA GLY A 72 -1.08 -32.44 3.81
C GLY A 72 -0.06 -31.55 3.09
N PRO A 73 -0.32 -31.03 1.89
CA PRO A 73 0.58 -30.06 1.28
C PRO A 73 0.61 -28.77 2.10
N ALA A 74 1.75 -28.08 2.12
CA ALA A 74 1.89 -26.78 2.77
C ALA A 74 1.02 -25.69 2.10
N ALA A 75 0.75 -25.83 0.79
CA ALA A 75 -0.15 -24.98 0.02
C ALA A 75 -0.61 -25.72 -1.24
N MET A 76 -1.76 -25.32 -1.77
CA MET A 76 -2.28 -25.83 -3.04
C MET A 76 -2.76 -24.69 -3.92
N ALA A 77 -2.46 -24.74 -5.20
CA ALA A 77 -2.94 -23.79 -6.22
C ALA A 77 -3.68 -24.53 -7.31
N ILE A 78 -4.86 -24.03 -7.69
CA ILE A 78 -5.67 -24.56 -8.79
C ILE A 78 -5.98 -23.40 -9.72
N ALA A 79 -5.60 -23.54 -10.99
CA ALA A 79 -5.90 -22.58 -12.03
C ALA A 79 -7.00 -23.11 -12.95
N CYS A 80 -7.92 -22.25 -13.34
CA CYS A 80 -8.88 -22.46 -14.41
C CYS A 80 -8.88 -21.22 -15.34
N PRO A 81 -9.55 -21.25 -16.50
CA PRO A 81 -9.42 -20.17 -17.49
C PRO A 81 -9.76 -18.76 -16.95
N ASP A 82 -10.64 -18.67 -15.96
CA ASP A 82 -11.18 -17.40 -15.44
C ASP A 82 -10.73 -17.07 -14.01
N ARG A 83 -10.06 -18.00 -13.30
CA ARG A 83 -9.65 -17.78 -11.90
C ARG A 83 -8.49 -18.64 -11.44
N LEU A 84 -7.82 -18.18 -10.38
CA LEU A 84 -6.84 -18.92 -9.60
C LEU A 84 -7.38 -19.08 -8.18
N GLN A 85 -7.39 -20.33 -7.66
CA GLN A 85 -7.68 -20.64 -6.26
C GLN A 85 -6.37 -21.01 -5.56
N LEU A 86 -6.14 -20.38 -4.41
CA LEU A 86 -5.05 -20.71 -3.50
C LEU A 86 -5.65 -21.25 -2.19
N THR A 87 -5.08 -22.33 -1.68
CA THR A 87 -5.49 -22.95 -0.42
C THR A 87 -4.28 -23.08 0.49
N PHE A 88 -4.40 -22.62 1.72
CA PHE A 88 -3.38 -22.72 2.77
C PHE A 88 -3.99 -23.29 4.04
N PRO A 89 -3.22 -23.93 4.93
CA PRO A 89 -3.67 -24.22 6.27
C PRO A 89 -4.03 -22.90 6.99
N PRO A 90 -5.12 -22.86 7.78
CA PRO A 90 -5.42 -21.71 8.60
C PRO A 90 -4.32 -21.55 9.65
N GLY A 91 -3.64 -20.39 9.66
CA GLY A 91 -2.71 -20.06 10.75
C GLY A 91 -3.46 -19.68 12.03
N ASP A 92 -2.72 -19.46 13.13
CA ASP A 92 -3.26 -18.91 14.36
C ASP A 92 -3.92 -17.55 14.09
N GLY A 93 -5.20 -17.40 14.47
CA GLY A 93 -5.98 -16.19 14.21
C GLY A 93 -6.64 -16.13 12.82
N ALA A 94 -7.34 -17.21 12.43
CA ALA A 94 -7.97 -17.39 11.11
C ALA A 94 -8.70 -16.17 10.53
N ALA A 95 -9.39 -15.34 11.33
CA ALA A 95 -10.06 -14.14 10.82
C ALA A 95 -9.09 -13.05 10.38
N LYS A 96 -8.04 -12.79 11.17
CA LYS A 96 -6.99 -11.81 10.80
C LYS A 96 -6.19 -12.28 9.59
N THR A 97 -5.86 -13.58 9.55
CA THR A 97 -5.16 -14.22 8.42
C THR A 97 -5.98 -14.11 7.14
N LEU A 98 -7.30 -14.34 7.22
CA LEU A 98 -8.21 -14.24 6.09
C LEU A 98 -8.22 -12.82 5.47
N ILE A 99 -8.27 -11.78 6.32
CA ILE A 99 -8.26 -10.39 5.86
C ILE A 99 -6.88 -9.99 5.33
N ARG A 100 -5.80 -10.43 5.99
CA ARG A 100 -4.42 -10.16 5.56
C ARG A 100 -4.02 -10.87 4.25
N SER A 101 -4.76 -11.89 3.85
CA SER A 101 -4.52 -12.61 2.58
C SER A 101 -4.96 -11.81 1.35
N PHE A 102 -5.73 -10.76 1.52
CA PHE A 102 -6.13 -9.91 0.40
C PHE A 102 -4.97 -9.01 -0.07
N PRO A 103 -4.84 -8.79 -1.39
CA PRO A 103 -3.90 -7.81 -1.92
C PRO A 103 -4.11 -6.41 -1.33
N ALA A 104 -3.05 -5.61 -1.25
CA ALA A 104 -3.10 -4.24 -0.73
C ALA A 104 -4.03 -3.31 -1.53
N GLU A 105 -4.40 -3.71 -2.73
CA GLU A 105 -5.33 -3.01 -3.60
C GLU A 105 -6.81 -3.17 -3.22
N ILE A 106 -7.15 -4.10 -2.33
CA ILE A 106 -8.54 -4.29 -1.86
C ILE A 106 -8.91 -3.19 -0.88
N ASP A 107 -9.98 -2.47 -1.15
CA ASP A 107 -10.43 -1.32 -0.37
C ASP A 107 -11.42 -1.70 0.72
N LEU A 108 -12.29 -2.65 0.43
CA LEU A 108 -13.37 -3.13 1.29
C LEU A 108 -13.37 -4.64 1.34
N VAL A 109 -13.49 -5.23 2.50
CA VAL A 109 -13.75 -6.66 2.68
C VAL A 109 -15.15 -6.86 3.25
N LEU A 110 -16.01 -7.54 2.51
CA LEU A 110 -17.31 -8.00 2.99
C LEU A 110 -17.13 -9.38 3.63
N LEU A 111 -17.25 -9.44 4.95
CA LEU A 111 -17.06 -10.67 5.75
C LEU A 111 -18.42 -11.32 6.06
N GLU A 112 -18.77 -12.38 5.35
CA GLU A 112 -19.98 -13.16 5.66
C GLU A 112 -19.73 -14.03 6.91
N THR A 113 -20.55 -13.82 7.95
CA THR A 113 -20.39 -14.50 9.25
C THR A 113 -21.74 -14.78 9.92
N HIS A 114 -21.72 -15.69 10.89
CA HIS A 114 -22.83 -15.93 11.83
C HIS A 114 -22.56 -15.33 13.21
N ALA A 115 -21.29 -15.25 13.58
CA ALA A 115 -20.85 -14.77 14.89
C ALA A 115 -20.67 -13.24 14.88
N PRO A 116 -20.76 -12.58 16.06
CA PRO A 116 -20.33 -11.20 16.23
C PRO A 116 -18.84 -11.06 15.88
N GLU A 117 -18.49 -9.94 15.25
CA GLU A 117 -17.13 -9.58 14.84
C GLU A 117 -16.85 -8.13 15.27
N PRO A 118 -15.60 -7.74 15.53
CA PRO A 118 -15.24 -6.39 15.96
C PRO A 118 -15.22 -5.39 14.79
N TYR A 119 -16.13 -5.53 13.84
CA TYR A 119 -16.24 -4.69 12.65
C TYR A 119 -17.64 -4.06 12.56
N PRO A 120 -17.79 -2.93 11.86
CA PRO A 120 -19.09 -2.44 11.45
C PRO A 120 -19.90 -3.55 10.76
N VAL A 121 -21.19 -3.62 11.01
CA VAL A 121 -22.02 -4.75 10.58
C VAL A 121 -23.25 -4.29 9.79
N VAL A 122 -23.54 -4.99 8.72
CA VAL A 122 -24.85 -5.05 8.10
C VAL A 122 -25.50 -6.34 8.59
N ARG A 123 -26.65 -6.25 9.24
CA ARG A 123 -27.25 -7.33 10.02
C ARG A 123 -28.64 -7.71 9.53
N SER A 124 -28.93 -9.02 9.51
CA SER A 124 -30.30 -9.51 9.27
C SER A 124 -31.22 -9.13 10.43
N GLU A 125 -32.46 -8.74 10.13
CA GLU A 125 -33.51 -8.48 11.13
C GLU A 125 -33.87 -9.73 11.95
N LEU A 126 -33.51 -10.92 11.47
CA LEU A 126 -33.79 -12.19 12.14
C LEU A 126 -32.93 -12.45 13.39
N ILE A 127 -32.00 -11.58 13.69
CA ILE A 127 -31.12 -11.68 14.88
C ILE A 127 -30.99 -10.32 15.55
N GLU A 128 -30.73 -10.32 16.85
CA GLU A 128 -30.51 -9.10 17.63
C GLU A 128 -29.06 -8.57 17.45
N ALA A 129 -28.87 -7.29 17.74
CA ALA A 129 -27.55 -6.70 17.80
C ALA A 129 -26.76 -7.31 18.96
N ALA A 130 -25.48 -7.56 18.73
CA ALA A 130 -24.58 -7.93 19.81
C ALA A 130 -24.20 -6.69 20.65
N GLU A 131 -23.78 -6.90 21.89
CA GLU A 131 -23.28 -5.83 22.75
C GLU A 131 -22.11 -5.09 22.05
N GLY A 132 -22.19 -3.77 21.98
CA GLY A 132 -21.18 -2.93 21.33
C GLY A 132 -21.12 -3.01 19.79
N GLU A 133 -22.09 -3.68 19.15
CA GLU A 133 -22.13 -3.84 17.70
C GLU A 133 -22.45 -2.50 16.99
N ALA A 134 -21.56 -2.07 16.10
CA ALA A 134 -21.77 -0.91 15.24
C ALA A 134 -22.57 -1.29 13.99
N THR A 135 -23.93 -1.30 14.13
CA THR A 135 -24.83 -1.66 13.02
C THR A 135 -24.94 -0.51 12.01
N LEU A 136 -24.53 -0.73 10.76
CA LEU A 136 -24.64 0.20 9.63
C LEU A 136 -26.06 0.17 9.03
N ALA A 137 -26.63 -1.01 8.88
CA ALA A 137 -27.98 -1.23 8.38
C ALA A 137 -28.50 -2.62 8.79
N THR A 138 -29.83 -2.77 8.73
CA THR A 138 -30.50 -4.07 8.85
C THR A 138 -31.21 -4.40 7.55
N TRP A 139 -31.37 -5.71 7.27
CA TRP A 139 -32.13 -6.18 6.11
C TRP A 139 -33.13 -7.29 6.46
N SER A 140 -34.22 -7.32 5.70
CA SER A 140 -35.07 -8.48 5.52
C SER A 140 -35.04 -8.95 4.06
N LEU A 141 -35.53 -10.16 3.79
CA LEU A 141 -35.64 -10.62 2.38
C LEU A 141 -36.67 -9.82 1.58
N ALA A 142 -37.64 -9.19 2.26
CA ALA A 142 -38.66 -8.38 1.62
C ALA A 142 -38.14 -6.98 1.19
N ASP A 143 -37.08 -6.46 1.86
CA ASP A 143 -36.48 -5.14 1.58
C ASP A 143 -34.96 -5.28 1.38
N LEU A 144 -34.52 -6.25 0.59
CA LEU A 144 -33.10 -6.47 0.38
C LEU A 144 -32.45 -5.30 -0.37
N ASP A 145 -33.11 -4.81 -1.42
CA ASP A 145 -32.61 -3.72 -2.25
C ASP A 145 -32.52 -2.41 -1.52
N GLY A 146 -33.59 -1.99 -0.83
CA GLY A 146 -33.58 -0.77 -0.02
C GLY A 146 -32.56 -0.84 1.12
N ALA A 147 -32.41 -2.00 1.74
CA ALA A 147 -31.39 -2.22 2.76
C ALA A 147 -29.97 -2.17 2.18
N ALA A 148 -29.76 -2.70 0.98
CA ALA A 148 -28.46 -2.64 0.30
C ALA A 148 -28.09 -1.18 -0.09
N ASP A 149 -29.07 -0.34 -0.45
CA ASP A 149 -28.85 1.09 -0.71
C ASP A 149 -28.43 1.83 0.57
N ARG A 150 -29.14 1.60 1.68
CA ARG A 150 -28.77 2.19 2.98
C ARG A 150 -27.39 1.72 3.46
N ALA A 151 -27.13 0.43 3.37
CA ALA A 151 -25.85 -0.14 3.76
C ALA A 151 -24.71 0.36 2.87
N GLY A 152 -24.94 0.45 1.56
CA GLY A 152 -23.96 0.98 0.60
C GLY A 152 -23.62 2.44 0.88
N GLY A 153 -24.61 3.27 1.20
CA GLY A 153 -24.41 4.66 1.65
C GLY A 153 -23.56 4.74 2.92
N ALA A 154 -23.92 3.98 3.95
CA ALA A 154 -23.19 3.97 5.21
C ALA A 154 -21.75 3.43 5.05
N ILE A 155 -21.55 2.39 4.23
CA ILE A 155 -20.22 1.88 3.91
C ILE A 155 -19.40 2.97 3.19
N ARG A 156 -20.02 3.70 2.25
CA ARG A 156 -19.34 4.78 1.51
C ARG A 156 -18.83 5.88 2.42
N GLU A 157 -19.53 6.20 3.49
CA GLU A 157 -19.11 7.19 4.50
C GLU A 157 -17.88 6.73 5.30
N LEU A 158 -17.68 5.41 5.45
CA LEU A 158 -16.48 4.84 6.08
C LEU A 158 -15.27 4.85 5.16
N MET A 159 -15.48 4.91 3.83
CA MET A 159 -14.38 4.82 2.87
C MET A 159 -13.49 6.06 2.89
N PRO A 160 -12.16 5.91 2.69
CA PRO A 160 -11.27 7.05 2.50
C PRO A 160 -11.72 7.93 1.33
N ARG A 161 -11.52 9.25 1.46
CA ARG A 161 -11.84 10.20 0.38
C ARG A 161 -10.97 10.00 -0.86
N ASP A 162 -9.71 9.63 -0.66
CA ASP A 162 -8.73 9.34 -1.73
C ASP A 162 -8.32 7.86 -1.64
N LEU A 163 -9.01 7.01 -2.39
CA LEU A 163 -8.74 5.56 -2.46
C LEU A 163 -7.34 5.27 -3.04
N GLU A 164 -6.85 6.10 -3.96
CA GLU A 164 -5.52 5.88 -4.54
C GLU A 164 -4.40 6.20 -3.54
N LEU A 165 -4.58 7.24 -2.71
CA LEU A 165 -3.66 7.50 -1.61
C LEU A 165 -3.67 6.35 -0.61
N ASP A 166 -4.85 5.88 -0.24
CA ASP A 166 -4.98 4.79 0.73
C ASP A 166 -4.35 3.49 0.19
N ARG A 167 -4.56 3.13 -1.08
CA ARG A 167 -3.88 2.01 -1.74
C ARG A 167 -2.36 2.17 -1.75
N ALA A 168 -1.87 3.37 -2.04
CA ALA A 168 -0.44 3.65 -2.03
C ALA A 168 0.16 3.50 -0.62
N LEU A 169 -0.55 3.97 0.42
CA LEU A 169 -0.16 3.80 1.82
C LEU A 169 -0.13 2.32 2.23
N ARG A 170 -1.12 1.53 1.82
CA ARG A 170 -1.13 0.08 2.08
C ARG A 170 0.05 -0.64 1.43
N ARG A 171 0.38 -0.30 0.16
CA ARG A 171 1.58 -0.84 -0.51
C ARG A 171 2.86 -0.45 0.24
N ALA A 172 2.98 0.81 0.63
CA ALA A 172 4.14 1.30 1.38
C ALA A 172 4.27 0.57 2.73
N ARG A 173 3.16 0.41 3.47
CA ARG A 173 3.12 -0.29 4.74
C ARG A 173 3.49 -1.77 4.59
N ALA A 174 2.98 -2.45 3.58
CA ALA A 174 3.30 -3.86 3.31
C ALA A 174 4.80 -4.08 3.00
N ALA A 175 5.47 -3.08 2.42
CA ALA A 175 6.91 -3.14 2.13
C ALA A 175 7.79 -2.75 3.31
N HIS A 176 7.30 -1.86 4.20
CA HIS A 176 8.08 -1.31 5.31
C HIS A 176 7.94 -2.09 6.62
N GLY A 177 6.80 -2.77 6.83
CA GLY A 177 6.43 -3.40 8.10
C GLY A 177 5.06 -2.90 8.59
N GLU A 178 4.62 -3.39 9.75
CA GLU A 178 3.21 -3.23 10.16
C GLU A 178 2.81 -1.82 10.62
N HIS A 179 3.74 -0.92 10.91
CA HIS A 179 3.42 0.42 11.40
C HIS A 179 3.49 1.50 10.32
N ALA A 180 2.65 2.51 10.43
CA ALA A 180 2.68 3.68 9.58
C ALA A 180 3.24 4.88 10.36
N CYS A 181 4.51 5.22 10.11
CA CYS A 181 5.13 6.41 10.68
C CYS A 181 4.93 7.64 9.78
N ALA A 182 5.14 8.82 10.32
CA ALA A 182 5.06 10.08 9.58
C ALA A 182 5.97 10.10 8.33
N GLY A 183 7.15 9.47 8.41
CA GLY A 183 8.07 9.35 7.28
C GLY A 183 7.52 8.48 6.15
N LEU A 184 6.82 7.38 6.48
CA LEU A 184 6.15 6.53 5.51
C LEU A 184 5.05 7.31 4.75
N ILE A 185 4.23 8.07 5.49
CA ILE A 185 3.15 8.88 4.93
C ILE A 185 3.72 9.94 3.99
N LEU A 186 4.74 10.69 4.44
CA LEU A 186 5.38 11.70 3.60
C LEU A 186 6.03 11.09 2.36
N GLY A 187 6.75 9.98 2.49
CA GLY A 187 7.36 9.27 1.35
C GLY A 187 6.34 8.79 0.33
N THR A 188 5.21 8.26 0.80
CA THR A 188 4.08 7.84 -0.06
C THR A 188 3.50 9.01 -0.83
N ARG A 189 3.21 10.12 -0.13
CA ARG A 189 2.64 11.31 -0.74
C ARG A 189 3.62 11.98 -1.72
N LEU A 190 4.90 12.07 -1.33
CA LEU A 190 5.97 12.61 -2.16
C LEU A 190 6.07 11.85 -3.50
N ALA A 191 6.06 10.52 -3.46
CA ALA A 191 6.12 9.69 -4.66
C ALA A 191 4.87 9.87 -5.54
N ARG A 192 3.66 9.90 -4.96
CA ARG A 192 2.43 10.17 -5.71
C ARG A 192 2.44 11.54 -6.36
N TYR A 193 2.81 12.57 -5.61
CA TYR A 193 2.86 13.94 -6.12
C TYR A 193 3.83 14.07 -7.29
N ALA A 194 5.02 13.46 -7.20
CA ALA A 194 5.95 13.40 -8.31
C ALA A 194 5.38 12.68 -9.55
N GLY A 195 4.68 11.55 -9.34
CA GLY A 195 3.97 10.84 -10.41
C GLY A 195 2.94 11.72 -11.12
N GLN A 196 2.13 12.48 -10.37
CA GLN A 196 1.15 13.42 -10.90
C GLN A 196 1.82 14.54 -11.71
N LEU A 197 2.89 15.15 -11.18
CA LEU A 197 3.64 16.21 -11.86
C LEU A 197 4.25 15.75 -13.19
N LEU A 198 4.68 14.48 -13.26
CA LEU A 198 5.26 13.88 -14.47
C LEU A 198 4.22 13.22 -15.38
N GLY A 199 2.97 13.07 -14.96
CA GLY A 199 1.94 12.33 -15.70
C GLY A 199 2.28 10.84 -15.84
N ILE A 200 2.78 10.22 -14.77
CA ILE A 200 3.15 8.80 -14.71
C ILE A 200 2.22 8.06 -13.75
N GLU A 201 1.57 7.01 -14.25
CA GLU A 201 0.80 6.11 -13.41
C GLU A 201 1.73 5.24 -12.55
N LEU A 202 1.43 5.14 -11.27
CA LEU A 202 2.24 4.40 -10.29
C LEU A 202 1.49 3.18 -9.74
N PRO A 203 2.19 2.04 -9.55
CA PRO A 203 3.63 1.82 -9.75
C PRO A 203 4.01 1.72 -11.23
N ASP A 204 5.17 2.30 -11.59
CA ASP A 204 5.71 2.22 -12.95
C ASP A 204 6.12 0.79 -13.31
N ARG A 205 5.46 0.22 -14.32
CA ARG A 205 5.72 -1.14 -14.83
C ARG A 205 6.61 -1.14 -16.07
N GLU A 206 6.80 0.01 -16.71
CA GLU A 206 7.48 0.16 -18.00
C GLU A 206 8.97 0.52 -17.87
N LYS A 207 9.48 0.69 -16.65
CA LYS A 207 10.84 1.23 -16.37
C LYS A 207 11.07 2.64 -16.95
N ARG A 208 10.00 3.39 -17.07
CA ARG A 208 9.99 4.78 -17.53
C ARG A 208 10.56 5.72 -16.48
N LEU A 209 10.34 5.39 -15.19
CA LEU A 209 10.70 6.23 -14.06
C LEU A 209 12.04 5.80 -13.46
N VAL A 210 12.94 6.75 -13.24
CA VAL A 210 14.14 6.59 -12.40
C VAL A 210 14.05 7.54 -11.23
N VAL A 211 14.36 7.05 -10.03
CA VAL A 211 14.27 7.83 -8.79
C VAL A 211 15.61 7.82 -8.06
N ARG A 212 16.04 9.00 -7.59
CA ARG A 212 17.17 9.17 -6.66
C ARG A 212 16.63 9.68 -5.33
N VAL A 213 16.73 8.86 -4.29
CA VAL A 213 16.26 9.16 -2.92
C VAL A 213 17.42 9.76 -2.12
N GLU A 214 17.14 10.81 -1.34
CA GLU A 214 18.14 11.56 -0.58
C GLU A 214 18.15 11.26 0.92
N ILE A 215 17.51 10.16 1.34
CA ILE A 215 17.41 9.71 2.72
C ILE A 215 17.33 8.17 2.80
N ASP A 216 17.88 7.58 3.85
CA ASP A 216 17.89 6.14 4.15
C ASP A 216 16.85 5.74 5.24
N ARG A 217 15.69 6.40 5.30
CA ARG A 217 14.63 6.21 6.31
C ARG A 217 13.34 5.67 5.69
N CYS A 218 12.31 5.50 6.52
CA CYS A 218 10.99 4.96 6.13
C CYS A 218 10.41 5.54 4.82
N ALA A 219 10.72 6.80 4.51
CA ALA A 219 10.31 7.43 3.25
C ALA A 219 10.93 6.74 2.01
N ALA A 220 12.12 6.16 2.14
CA ALA A 220 12.76 5.44 1.04
C ALA A 220 11.99 4.17 0.65
N ASP A 221 11.55 3.40 1.66
CA ASP A 221 10.72 2.20 1.45
C ASP A 221 9.38 2.56 0.82
N ALA A 222 8.76 3.65 1.30
CA ALA A 222 7.51 4.16 0.75
C ALA A 222 7.66 4.57 -0.72
N ILE A 223 8.70 5.34 -1.06
CA ILE A 223 8.99 5.75 -2.43
C ILE A 223 9.20 4.52 -3.32
N GLN A 224 9.98 3.54 -2.86
CA GLN A 224 10.21 2.29 -3.58
C GLN A 224 8.90 1.53 -3.84
N ALA A 225 8.07 1.36 -2.81
CA ALA A 225 6.82 0.60 -2.90
C ALA A 225 5.79 1.27 -3.81
N VAL A 226 5.68 2.61 -3.72
CA VAL A 226 4.71 3.39 -4.49
C VAL A 226 5.12 3.50 -5.96
N THR A 227 6.40 3.77 -6.22
CA THR A 227 6.90 3.95 -7.59
C THR A 227 7.12 2.63 -8.34
N GLY A 228 7.32 1.52 -7.63
CA GLY A 228 7.75 0.25 -8.23
C GLY A 228 9.21 0.22 -8.64
N CYS A 229 9.95 1.31 -8.44
CA CYS A 229 11.37 1.40 -8.73
C CYS A 229 12.19 0.49 -7.80
N ARG A 230 13.29 -0.08 -8.30
CA ARG A 230 14.12 -1.05 -7.57
C ARG A 230 15.61 -0.79 -7.78
N PRO A 231 16.47 -0.93 -6.73
CA PRO A 231 17.92 -0.81 -6.88
C PRO A 231 18.49 -1.83 -7.90
N GLY A 232 18.06 -3.09 -7.82
CA GLY A 232 18.52 -4.14 -8.73
C GLY A 232 18.13 -3.94 -10.20
N LYS A 233 17.08 -3.15 -10.47
CA LYS A 233 16.67 -2.73 -11.83
C LYS A 233 17.35 -1.43 -12.26
N ARG A 234 18.13 -0.81 -11.39
CA ARG A 234 18.76 0.51 -11.55
C ARG A 234 17.77 1.66 -11.77
N THR A 235 16.52 1.45 -11.38
CA THR A 235 15.48 2.50 -11.41
C THR A 235 15.34 3.23 -10.08
N LEU A 236 15.95 2.71 -8.98
CA LEU A 236 16.03 3.38 -7.68
C LEU A 236 17.49 3.53 -7.27
N ARG A 237 17.85 4.71 -6.77
CA ARG A 237 19.19 5.03 -6.28
C ARG A 237 19.11 5.74 -4.95
N PHE A 238 20.14 5.55 -4.14
CA PHE A 238 20.30 6.22 -2.86
C PHE A 238 21.52 7.14 -2.91
N VAL A 239 21.32 8.39 -2.55
CA VAL A 239 22.39 9.35 -2.29
C VAL A 239 22.00 10.03 -0.99
N ASP A 240 22.46 9.46 0.12
CA ASP A 240 22.04 9.92 1.45
C ASP A 240 22.61 11.29 1.78
N TYR A 241 21.72 12.28 1.84
CA TYR A 241 21.99 13.64 2.32
C TYR A 241 21.25 13.93 3.63
N GLY A 242 20.58 12.91 4.22
CA GLY A 242 19.72 13.09 5.39
C GLY A 242 18.47 13.94 5.11
N LYS A 243 18.08 14.12 3.84
CA LYS A 243 16.97 14.98 3.41
C LYS A 243 15.79 14.13 2.97
N LEU A 244 14.60 14.40 3.53
CA LEU A 244 13.37 13.79 3.04
C LEU A 244 13.00 14.42 1.68
N ALA A 245 13.68 13.95 0.66
CA ALA A 245 13.59 14.43 -0.71
C ALA A 245 13.92 13.32 -1.70
N ALA A 246 13.41 13.45 -2.93
CA ALA A 246 13.81 12.59 -4.04
C ALA A 246 13.69 13.33 -5.36
N THR A 247 14.52 12.93 -6.34
CA THR A 247 14.45 13.39 -7.71
C THR A 247 13.92 12.27 -8.60
N PHE A 248 13.01 12.62 -9.49
CA PHE A 248 12.28 11.71 -10.35
C PHE A 248 12.53 12.10 -11.81
N TRP A 249 13.03 11.18 -12.62
CA TRP A 249 13.27 11.36 -14.05
C TRP A 249 12.30 10.52 -14.86
N ASP A 250 11.57 11.16 -15.77
CA ASP A 250 10.81 10.48 -16.81
C ASP A 250 11.69 10.24 -18.03
N LEU A 251 12.11 9.01 -18.25
CA LEU A 251 13.00 8.64 -19.35
C LEU A 251 12.35 8.80 -20.73
N ARG A 252 11.01 8.89 -20.81
CA ARG A 252 10.30 9.05 -22.07
C ARG A 252 10.24 10.50 -22.54
N THR A 253 10.03 11.43 -21.61
CA THR A 253 9.91 12.86 -21.91
C THR A 253 11.18 13.64 -21.64
N GLY A 254 12.14 13.07 -20.91
CA GLY A 254 13.34 13.76 -20.44
C GLY A 254 13.08 14.73 -19.27
N ARG A 255 11.82 14.89 -18.83
CA ARG A 255 11.49 15.77 -17.70
C ARG A 255 11.97 15.16 -16.39
N ALA A 256 12.39 16.03 -15.49
CA ALA A 256 12.74 15.62 -14.13
C ALA A 256 12.26 16.62 -13.09
N VAL A 257 11.78 16.13 -11.96
CA VAL A 257 11.36 16.94 -10.83
C VAL A 257 12.01 16.45 -9.54
N ARG A 258 12.46 17.39 -8.73
CA ARG A 258 12.87 17.11 -7.35
C ARG A 258 11.77 17.59 -6.39
N VAL A 259 11.28 16.68 -5.57
CA VAL A 259 10.27 16.94 -4.54
C VAL A 259 10.92 16.76 -3.18
N ALA A 260 10.75 17.72 -2.29
CA ALA A 260 11.33 17.69 -0.94
C ALA A 260 10.30 18.12 0.10
N ALA A 261 10.29 17.44 1.25
CA ALA A 261 9.47 17.86 2.38
C ALA A 261 9.91 19.24 2.88
N ARG A 262 8.94 20.08 3.23
CA ARG A 262 9.22 21.41 3.81
C ARG A 262 9.82 21.26 5.19
N GLY A 263 10.76 22.11 5.52
CA GLY A 263 11.51 22.03 6.80
C GLY A 263 10.67 22.39 8.03
N ASP A 264 9.61 23.18 7.85
CA ASP A 264 8.73 23.71 8.89
C ASP A 264 7.56 22.77 9.29
N LEU A 265 7.46 21.58 8.70
CA LEU A 265 6.30 20.69 8.91
C LEU A 265 6.08 20.32 10.36
N ARG A 266 7.14 20.07 11.14
CA ARG A 266 7.04 19.68 12.54
C ARG A 266 6.54 20.83 13.40
N GLU A 267 7.07 22.03 13.17
CA GLU A 267 6.64 23.25 13.88
C GLU A 267 5.16 23.54 13.60
N ARG A 268 4.72 23.41 12.36
CA ARG A 268 3.33 23.65 11.94
C ARG A 268 2.34 22.67 12.55
N VAL A 269 2.73 21.45 12.87
CA VAL A 269 1.88 20.47 13.59
C VAL A 269 1.85 20.75 15.09
N GLY A 270 2.89 21.42 15.63
CA GLY A 270 3.10 21.59 17.07
C GLY A 270 3.98 20.49 17.66
N GLU A 271 4.93 20.90 18.51
CA GLU A 271 6.01 20.01 18.94
C GLU A 271 5.74 19.21 20.20
N ALA A 272 4.66 19.42 20.95
CA ALA A 272 4.58 18.97 22.34
C ALA A 272 3.57 17.82 22.57
N GLY A 273 4.03 16.78 23.29
CA GLY A 273 3.21 15.85 24.07
C GLY A 273 3.13 14.42 23.55
N GLU A 274 2.56 13.56 24.38
CA GLU A 274 2.09 12.24 24.00
C GLU A 274 1.05 12.39 22.89
N GLY A 275 1.21 11.65 21.77
CA GLY A 275 0.32 11.78 20.59
C GLY A 275 0.90 12.57 19.42
N ARG A 276 2.10 13.16 19.52
CA ARG A 276 2.76 13.89 18.42
C ARG A 276 2.82 13.09 17.12
N HIS A 277 3.08 11.80 17.19
CA HIS A 277 3.14 10.94 15.99
C HIS A 277 1.78 10.79 15.32
N ALA A 278 0.71 10.66 16.10
CA ALA A 278 -0.65 10.60 15.57
C ALA A 278 -1.08 11.94 14.96
N ALA A 279 -0.76 13.05 15.61
CA ALA A 279 -1.03 14.40 15.09
C ALA A 279 -0.27 14.67 13.78
N GLN A 280 1.00 14.27 13.69
CA GLN A 280 1.78 14.36 12.45
C GLN A 280 1.17 13.50 11.35
N ALA A 281 0.81 12.25 11.64
CA ALA A 281 0.18 11.36 10.68
C ALA A 281 -1.12 11.96 10.13
N ALA A 282 -1.99 12.45 11.02
CA ALA A 282 -3.25 13.07 10.65
C ALA A 282 -3.06 14.33 9.78
N ALA A 283 -2.15 15.22 10.18
CA ALA A 283 -1.84 16.43 9.43
C ALA A 283 -1.27 16.10 8.04
N TYR A 284 -0.33 15.15 7.97
CA TYR A 284 0.31 14.76 6.71
C TYR A 284 -0.62 13.97 5.78
N LEU A 285 -1.70 13.41 6.28
CA LEU A 285 -2.76 12.83 5.46
C LEU A 285 -3.76 13.88 4.96
N ALA A 286 -4.01 14.93 5.75
CA ALA A 286 -5.05 15.91 5.47
C ALA A 286 -4.57 17.13 4.66
N TRP A 287 -3.31 17.54 4.81
CA TRP A 287 -2.79 18.75 4.16
C TRP A 287 -2.61 18.54 2.65
N PRO A 288 -2.79 19.58 1.81
CA PRO A 288 -2.52 19.50 0.38
C PRO A 288 -1.02 19.30 0.11
N ASP A 289 -0.66 18.74 -1.04
CA ASP A 289 0.73 18.40 -1.37
C ASP A 289 1.64 19.63 -1.41
N GLU A 290 1.13 20.77 -1.89
CA GLU A 290 1.86 22.05 -1.92
C GLU A 290 2.19 22.59 -0.52
N ALA A 291 1.39 22.22 0.48
CA ALA A 291 1.64 22.55 1.88
C ALA A 291 2.68 21.64 2.54
N LEU A 292 2.90 20.45 1.99
CA LEU A 292 3.85 19.46 2.47
C LEU A 292 5.21 19.56 1.77
N PHE A 293 5.22 19.90 0.48
CA PHE A 293 6.39 19.74 -0.35
C PHE A 293 6.78 21.04 -1.06
N THR A 294 8.06 21.13 -1.35
CA THR A 294 8.62 22.04 -2.35
C THR A 294 8.97 21.25 -3.61
N VAL A 295 8.71 21.82 -4.78
CA VAL A 295 8.99 21.20 -6.08
C VAL A 295 10.00 22.06 -6.82
N ARG A 296 10.95 21.43 -7.50
CA ARG A 296 11.89 22.07 -8.39
C ARG A 296 12.07 21.21 -9.64
N GLU A 297 11.92 21.81 -10.82
CA GLU A 297 12.32 21.19 -12.08
C GLU A 297 13.84 21.00 -12.08
N VAL A 298 14.29 19.86 -12.61
CA VAL A 298 15.70 19.50 -12.72
C VAL A 298 16.07 19.48 -14.19
N ALA A 299 16.94 20.38 -14.59
CA ALA A 299 17.39 20.46 -15.98
C ALA A 299 18.46 19.43 -16.35
N GLU A 300 19.17 18.91 -15.33
CA GLU A 300 20.26 17.94 -15.54
C GLU A 300 19.70 16.56 -15.92
N PRO A 301 20.00 16.04 -17.11
CA PRO A 301 19.59 14.70 -17.50
C PRO A 301 20.38 13.63 -16.72
N LEU A 302 19.84 12.43 -16.63
CA LEU A 302 20.59 11.28 -16.15
C LEU A 302 21.76 11.01 -17.09
N GLY A 303 22.95 10.80 -16.51
CA GLY A 303 24.13 10.36 -17.25
C GLY A 303 23.92 9.00 -17.92
N GLU A 304 24.56 8.77 -19.06
CA GLU A 304 24.43 7.49 -19.79
C GLU A 304 24.72 6.26 -18.92
N LEU A 305 25.76 6.35 -18.08
CA LEU A 305 26.14 5.28 -17.15
C LEU A 305 25.15 5.13 -15.97
N GLU A 306 24.18 6.01 -15.87
CA GLU A 306 23.12 6.00 -14.87
C GLU A 306 21.82 5.39 -15.37
N LEU A 307 21.63 5.21 -16.65
CA LEU A 307 20.41 4.65 -17.21
C LEU A 307 20.18 3.19 -16.77
N PRO A 308 18.91 2.74 -16.66
CA PRO A 308 18.60 1.33 -16.43
C PRO A 308 19.14 0.43 -17.54
N GLY A 309 19.42 -0.83 -17.20
CA GLY A 309 19.92 -1.82 -18.14
C GLY A 309 21.18 -2.53 -17.65
N PRO A 310 21.79 -3.38 -18.51
CA PRO A 310 23.04 -4.03 -18.18
C PRO A 310 24.18 -3.02 -18.04
N PRO A 311 25.27 -3.35 -17.33
CA PRO A 311 26.44 -2.49 -17.24
C PRO A 311 26.99 -2.14 -18.62
N ARG A 312 27.18 -0.85 -18.87
CA ARG A 312 27.70 -0.32 -20.14
C ARG A 312 29.22 -0.21 -20.15
N ARG A 313 29.85 -0.12 -18.99
CA ARG A 313 31.29 -0.04 -18.80
C ARG A 313 31.73 -0.90 -17.63
N ARG A 314 32.86 -1.56 -17.76
CA ARG A 314 33.48 -2.37 -16.75
C ARG A 314 34.99 -2.13 -16.75
N VAL A 315 35.55 -1.98 -15.57
CA VAL A 315 37.00 -1.84 -15.38
C VAL A 315 37.46 -2.71 -14.21
N MET A 316 38.69 -3.21 -14.27
CA MET A 316 39.26 -3.94 -13.14
C MET A 316 39.95 -2.96 -12.19
N CYS A 317 39.74 -3.12 -10.89
CA CYS A 317 40.46 -2.37 -9.89
C CYS A 317 41.95 -2.82 -9.87
N GLY A 318 42.86 -1.89 -10.08
CA GLY A 318 44.31 -2.20 -10.10
C GLY A 318 44.90 -2.63 -8.76
N ALA A 319 44.15 -2.47 -7.65
CA ALA A 319 44.62 -2.85 -6.31
C ALA A 319 44.04 -4.20 -5.83
N CYS A 320 42.71 -4.41 -5.91
CA CYS A 320 42.09 -5.65 -5.42
C CYS A 320 41.69 -6.63 -6.51
N GLY A 321 41.79 -6.25 -7.80
CA GLY A 321 41.43 -7.11 -8.92
C GLY A 321 39.90 -7.31 -9.12
N GLU A 322 39.05 -6.62 -8.35
CA GLU A 322 37.61 -6.73 -8.50
C GLU A 322 37.06 -5.85 -9.65
N GLU A 323 36.02 -6.32 -10.32
CA GLU A 323 35.36 -5.58 -11.38
C GLU A 323 34.54 -4.40 -10.81
N VAL A 324 34.71 -3.24 -11.40
CA VAL A 324 33.94 -2.00 -11.11
C VAL A 324 33.12 -1.62 -12.34
N ALA A 325 31.81 -1.49 -12.17
CA ALA A 325 30.90 -1.18 -13.27
C ALA A 325 30.47 0.28 -13.30
N ASP A 326 30.24 0.77 -14.52
CA ASP A 326 29.52 2.03 -14.83
C ASP A 326 30.09 3.28 -14.14
N GLY A 327 31.39 3.52 -14.29
CA GLY A 327 32.04 4.76 -13.89
C GLY A 327 32.14 4.96 -12.36
N ARG A 328 32.07 3.88 -11.58
CA ARG A 328 32.24 3.93 -10.12
C ARG A 328 33.67 3.81 -9.68
N GLU A 329 34.59 3.62 -10.62
CA GLU A 329 36.02 3.67 -10.36
C GLU A 329 36.49 5.09 -10.05
N VAL A 330 37.55 5.20 -9.28
CA VAL A 330 38.35 6.40 -9.06
C VAL A 330 39.60 6.27 -9.90
N LEU A 331 39.84 7.25 -10.77
CA LEU A 331 41.09 7.30 -11.56
C LEU A 331 42.19 7.86 -10.66
N THR A 332 43.24 7.04 -10.44
CA THR A 332 44.45 7.43 -9.71
C THR A 332 45.63 7.48 -10.65
N ALA A 333 46.79 7.99 -10.20
CA ALA A 333 48.04 7.96 -10.98
C ALA A 333 48.49 6.53 -11.32
N ALA A 334 48.10 5.53 -10.50
CA ALA A 334 48.38 4.12 -10.70
C ALA A 334 47.31 3.38 -11.52
N GLY A 335 46.33 4.09 -12.10
CA GLY A 335 45.22 3.53 -12.86
C GLY A 335 43.90 3.48 -12.10
N PRO A 336 42.85 2.81 -12.66
CA PRO A 336 41.55 2.73 -12.05
C PRO A 336 41.55 1.92 -10.75
N ARG A 337 40.89 2.46 -9.69
CA ARG A 337 40.67 1.76 -8.42
C ARG A 337 39.24 1.79 -8.04
N CYS A 338 38.73 0.78 -7.34
CA CYS A 338 37.43 0.88 -6.68
C CYS A 338 37.47 1.94 -5.54
N ARG A 339 36.35 2.50 -5.15
CA ARG A 339 36.28 3.53 -4.11
C ARG A 339 36.95 3.14 -2.80
N PRO A 340 36.73 1.89 -2.26
CA PRO A 340 37.45 1.45 -1.05
C PRO A 340 38.95 1.47 -1.20
N CYS A 341 39.48 0.93 -2.31
CA CYS A 341 40.91 0.90 -2.53
C CYS A 341 41.54 2.27 -2.82
N ALA A 342 40.77 3.18 -3.40
CA ALA A 342 41.21 4.56 -3.59
C ALA A 342 41.21 5.38 -2.30
N ALA A 343 40.35 5.03 -1.33
CA ALA A 343 40.31 5.68 -0.03
C ALA A 343 41.32 5.12 0.96
N ALA A 344 41.85 3.91 0.74
CA ALA A 344 42.79 3.23 1.62
C ALA A 344 44.26 3.54 1.29
N GLY A 345 44.56 4.28 0.25
CA GLY A 345 45.92 4.61 -0.16
C GLY A 345 46.07 5.13 -1.55
#